data_1351f45f77895687f4e823261f73a770
#
_entry.id   1351f45f77895687f4e823261f73a770
#
_cell.length_a   1.000
_cell.length_b   1.000
_cell.length_c   1.000
_cell.angle_alpha   90.00
_cell.angle_beta   90.00
_cell.angle_gamma   90.00
#
_symmetry.space_group_name_H-M   'P 1'
#
loop_
_entity.id
_entity.type
_entity.pdbx_description
1 polymer ?
#
loop_
_entity_poly.entity_id
_entity_poly.type
_entity_poly.pdbx_seq_one_letter_code
_entity_poly.pdbx_strand_id
1 'polypeptide(L)'
;MSRLHSIARTTRRAWLAGIAVMVLAPSTMVAYAAPATLQVWKDPNCGCCKDWIAHLEKSGFAATVIEQGNSAARARLGMPQKFGSCHTALIQGYVIEGHVPAADIQRLLKAKPKALGLSVPGMPIGSPGMDGPAYDNRRDAYQVLLIQRDGSTTVFNTYPRG
;
A
#
# COMPACT_ATOMS: atom_id res chain seq x y z
N MET A 1 -56.63 88.07 -2.99
CA MET A 1 -56.95 86.86 -3.71
C MET A 1 -55.61 86.20 -4.14
N SER A 2 -55.06 85.36 -3.30
CA SER A 2 -53.78 84.75 -3.57
C SER A 2 -53.89 83.22 -3.35
N ARG A 3 -53.64 82.44 -4.39
CA ARG A 3 -53.69 81.03 -4.35
C ARG A 3 -52.27 80.52 -4.04
N LEU A 4 -52.12 79.81 -2.93
CA LEU A 4 -50.90 79.11 -2.55
C LEU A 4 -50.87 77.77 -3.24
N HIS A 5 -49.78 77.52 -4.02
CA HIS A 5 -49.48 76.19 -4.60
C HIS A 5 -48.60 75.41 -3.64
N SER A 6 -49.13 74.29 -3.18
CA SER A 6 -48.41 73.33 -2.36
C SER A 6 -47.56 72.42 -3.26
N ILE A 7 -46.26 72.43 -3.04
CA ILE A 7 -45.30 71.54 -3.74
C ILE A 7 -45.14 70.27 -2.91
N ALA A 8 -45.66 69.16 -3.41
CA ALA A 8 -45.45 67.85 -2.84
C ALA A 8 -44.04 67.37 -3.12
N ARG A 9 -43.26 67.15 -2.07
CA ARG A 9 -41.94 66.51 -2.15
C ARG A 9 -42.08 64.97 -2.20
N THR A 10 -41.88 64.37 -3.35
CA THR A 10 -41.75 62.92 -3.52
C THR A 10 -40.36 62.41 -3.06
N THR A 11 -40.34 61.76 -1.91
CA THR A 11 -39.15 61.06 -1.41
C THR A 11 -38.98 59.78 -2.18
N ARG A 12 -37.93 59.71 -3.03
CA ARG A 12 -37.46 58.47 -3.70
C ARG A 12 -36.74 57.61 -2.65
N ARG A 13 -37.39 56.52 -2.22
CA ARG A 13 -36.73 55.45 -1.46
C ARG A 13 -35.90 54.63 -2.43
N ALA A 14 -34.57 54.74 -2.34
CA ALA A 14 -33.64 53.88 -3.03
C ALA A 14 -33.59 52.52 -2.34
N TRP A 15 -34.03 51.46 -3.02
CA TRP A 15 -33.88 50.09 -2.60
C TRP A 15 -32.48 49.63 -3.01
N LEU A 16 -31.58 49.50 -2.05
CA LEU A 16 -30.29 48.83 -2.26
C LEU A 16 -30.56 47.33 -2.22
N ALA A 17 -30.64 46.70 -3.39
CA ALA A 17 -30.64 45.26 -3.53
C ALA A 17 -29.19 44.74 -3.29
N GLY A 18 -28.94 44.22 -2.08
CA GLY A 18 -27.68 43.53 -1.76
C GLY A 18 -27.62 42.19 -2.49
N ILE A 19 -26.72 42.06 -3.46
CA ILE A 19 -26.40 40.78 -4.10
C ILE A 19 -25.49 40.02 -3.15
N ALA A 20 -26.04 39.01 -2.45
CA ALA A 20 -25.25 38.08 -1.66
C ALA A 20 -24.52 37.14 -2.64
N VAL A 21 -23.22 37.34 -2.85
CA VAL A 21 -22.37 36.42 -3.59
C VAL A 21 -22.10 35.21 -2.69
N MET A 22 -22.78 34.10 -2.97
CA MET A 22 -22.57 32.82 -2.30
C MET A 22 -21.31 32.18 -2.89
N VAL A 23 -20.18 32.34 -2.18
CA VAL A 23 -18.91 31.67 -2.56
C VAL A 23 -19.07 30.20 -2.27
N LEU A 24 -19.31 29.38 -3.31
CA LEU A 24 -19.19 27.92 -3.23
C LEU A 24 -17.70 27.57 -3.12
N ALA A 25 -17.23 27.27 -1.90
CA ALA A 25 -15.91 26.68 -1.72
C ALA A 25 -15.89 25.25 -2.32
N PRO A 26 -14.92 24.90 -3.20
CA PRO A 26 -14.82 23.55 -3.71
C PRO A 26 -14.46 22.61 -2.56
N SER A 27 -15.38 21.70 -2.20
CA SER A 27 -15.08 20.61 -1.28
C SER A 27 -14.13 19.63 -1.97
N THR A 28 -12.84 19.67 -1.63
CA THR A 28 -11.87 18.68 -2.07
C THR A 28 -12.18 17.35 -1.40
N MET A 29 -12.87 16.47 -2.11
CA MET A 29 -13.01 15.08 -1.68
C MET A 29 -11.64 14.41 -1.73
N VAL A 30 -11.06 14.12 -0.57
CA VAL A 30 -9.89 13.25 -0.45
C VAL A 30 -10.35 11.84 -0.80
N ALA A 31 -10.04 11.38 -2.00
CA ALA A 31 -10.28 10.00 -2.39
C ALA A 31 -9.31 9.10 -1.60
N TYR A 32 -9.81 8.36 -0.62
CA TYR A 32 -9.07 7.27 0.02
C TYR A 32 -8.95 6.15 -1.00
N ALA A 33 -7.72 5.92 -1.49
CA ALA A 33 -7.44 4.76 -2.34
C ALA A 33 -7.68 3.49 -1.52
N ALA A 34 -8.41 2.53 -2.10
CA ALA A 34 -8.58 1.22 -1.47
C ALA A 34 -7.21 0.55 -1.24
N PRO A 35 -7.04 -0.19 -0.13
CA PRO A 35 -5.78 -0.86 0.17
C PRO A 35 -5.41 -1.84 -0.96
N ALA A 36 -4.13 -1.86 -1.33
CA ALA A 36 -3.63 -2.81 -2.31
C ALA A 36 -3.71 -4.23 -1.72
N THR A 37 -4.38 -5.14 -2.42
CA THR A 37 -4.65 -6.50 -1.93
C THR A 37 -3.66 -7.49 -2.51
N LEU A 38 -3.06 -8.33 -1.62
CA LEU A 38 -2.24 -9.47 -2.00
C LEU A 38 -3.08 -10.76 -1.96
N GLN A 39 -2.86 -11.66 -2.92
CA GLN A 39 -3.22 -13.08 -2.77
C GLN A 39 -2.02 -13.82 -2.18
N VAL A 40 -2.18 -14.51 -1.05
CA VAL A 40 -1.08 -15.15 -0.32
C VAL A 40 -1.32 -16.65 -0.21
N TRP A 41 -0.43 -17.47 -0.76
CA TRP A 41 -0.43 -18.93 -0.61
C TRP A 41 0.57 -19.32 0.47
N LYS A 42 0.11 -20.03 1.49
CA LYS A 42 0.90 -20.49 2.62
C LYS A 42 0.39 -21.84 3.17
N ASP A 43 1.23 -22.51 3.96
CA ASP A 43 0.77 -23.64 4.75
C ASP A 43 -0.17 -23.17 5.88
N PRO A 44 -1.27 -23.91 6.18
CA PRO A 44 -2.20 -23.56 7.27
C PRO A 44 -1.51 -23.35 8.62
N ASN A 45 -0.46 -24.13 8.90
CA ASN A 45 0.27 -24.14 10.16
C ASN A 45 1.45 -23.16 10.22
N CYS A 46 1.71 -22.40 9.14
CA CYS A 46 2.81 -21.45 9.08
C CYS A 46 2.55 -20.22 9.98
N GLY A 47 3.11 -20.22 11.19
CA GLY A 47 2.98 -19.12 12.16
C GLY A 47 3.63 -17.83 11.66
N CYS A 48 4.92 -17.89 11.26
CA CYS A 48 5.66 -16.73 10.76
C CYS A 48 5.01 -16.09 9.52
N CYS A 49 4.29 -16.88 8.70
CA CYS A 49 3.53 -16.36 7.57
C CYS A 49 2.33 -15.50 8.04
N LYS A 50 1.68 -15.89 9.16
CA LYS A 50 0.59 -15.09 9.76
C LYS A 50 1.13 -13.77 10.27
N ASP A 51 2.29 -13.79 10.94
CA ASP A 51 2.93 -12.59 11.46
C ASP A 51 3.38 -11.64 10.34
N TRP A 52 3.90 -12.20 9.22
CA TRP A 52 4.21 -11.41 8.03
C TRP A 52 2.95 -10.75 7.43
N ILE A 53 1.84 -11.48 7.33
CA ILE A 53 0.56 -10.92 6.84
C ILE A 53 0.12 -9.78 7.76
N ALA A 54 0.17 -9.96 9.09
CA ALA A 54 -0.16 -8.92 10.06
C ALA A 54 0.75 -7.68 9.93
N HIS A 55 2.04 -7.86 9.62
CA HIS A 55 2.97 -6.77 9.31
C HIS A 55 2.52 -5.98 8.06
N LEU A 56 2.08 -6.67 7.01
CA LEU A 56 1.56 -6.01 5.80
C LEU A 56 0.26 -5.25 6.06
N GLU A 57 -0.68 -5.85 6.81
CA GLU A 57 -1.95 -5.21 7.14
C GLU A 57 -1.75 -3.93 7.96
N LYS A 58 -0.84 -3.95 8.94
CA LYS A 58 -0.43 -2.75 9.69
C LYS A 58 0.19 -1.67 8.80
N SER A 59 0.71 -2.05 7.63
CA SER A 59 1.32 -1.14 6.65
C SER A 59 0.35 -0.69 5.54
N GLY A 60 -0.96 -0.99 5.70
CA GLY A 60 -2.01 -0.53 4.80
C GLY A 60 -2.28 -1.43 3.59
N PHE A 61 -1.78 -2.68 3.60
CA PHE A 61 -2.16 -3.70 2.63
C PHE A 61 -3.38 -4.48 3.10
N ALA A 62 -4.05 -5.17 2.16
CA ALA A 62 -5.03 -6.20 2.48
C ALA A 62 -4.53 -7.55 1.96
N ALA A 63 -4.91 -8.66 2.61
CA ALA A 63 -4.50 -9.99 2.19
C ALA A 63 -5.70 -10.93 2.01
N THR A 64 -5.71 -11.68 0.90
CA THR A 64 -6.58 -12.84 0.69
C THR A 64 -5.71 -14.08 0.83
N VAL A 65 -5.95 -14.87 1.88
CA VAL A 65 -5.10 -16.02 2.23
C VAL A 65 -5.67 -17.31 1.64
N ILE A 66 -4.79 -18.13 1.03
CA ILE A 66 -5.09 -19.43 0.45
C ILE A 66 -4.21 -20.46 1.16
N GLU A 67 -4.81 -21.27 2.03
CA GLU A 67 -4.12 -22.22 2.93
C GLU A 67 -3.94 -23.61 2.27
N GLN A 68 -3.23 -23.65 1.14
CA GLN A 68 -2.98 -24.87 0.35
C GLN A 68 -1.48 -25.13 0.11
N GLY A 69 -0.60 -24.51 0.94
CA GLY A 69 0.82 -24.46 0.66
C GLY A 69 1.14 -23.51 -0.52
N ASN A 70 2.41 -23.25 -0.76
CA ASN A 70 2.83 -22.28 -1.76
C ASN A 70 3.59 -22.87 -2.95
N SER A 71 4.00 -24.13 -2.92
CA SER A 71 4.85 -24.72 -3.98
C SER A 71 4.22 -24.68 -5.37
N ALA A 72 2.93 -25.00 -5.48
CA ALA A 72 2.21 -24.95 -6.73
C ALA A 72 2.02 -23.51 -7.24
N ALA A 73 1.72 -22.58 -6.34
CA ALA A 73 1.60 -21.16 -6.67
C ALA A 73 2.94 -20.57 -7.11
N ARG A 74 4.04 -20.88 -6.40
CA ARG A 74 5.40 -20.48 -6.77
C ARG A 74 5.76 -20.92 -8.19
N ALA A 75 5.55 -22.22 -8.50
CA ALA A 75 5.82 -22.77 -9.82
C ALA A 75 4.97 -22.10 -10.91
N ARG A 76 3.66 -21.98 -10.69
CA ARG A 76 2.73 -21.36 -11.65
C ARG A 76 3.05 -19.89 -11.91
N LEU A 77 3.49 -19.16 -10.89
CA LEU A 77 3.83 -17.73 -11.00
C LEU A 77 5.26 -17.50 -11.52
N GLY A 78 6.03 -18.58 -11.77
CA GLY A 78 7.36 -18.52 -12.37
C GLY A 78 8.48 -18.10 -11.42
N MET A 79 8.25 -18.13 -10.09
CA MET A 79 9.30 -17.85 -9.12
C MET A 79 10.26 -19.06 -9.02
N PRO A 80 11.56 -18.90 -9.36
CA PRO A 80 12.49 -20.04 -9.33
C PRO A 80 12.64 -20.62 -7.92
N GLN A 81 12.70 -21.96 -7.83
CA GLN A 81 12.77 -22.68 -6.55
C GLN A 81 13.95 -22.26 -5.66
N LYS A 82 15.09 -21.89 -6.25
CA LYS A 82 16.27 -21.40 -5.51
C LYS A 82 16.04 -20.13 -4.69
N PHE A 83 14.98 -19.38 -4.99
CA PHE A 83 14.56 -18.19 -4.25
C PHE A 83 13.37 -18.44 -3.32
N GLY A 84 13.00 -19.71 -3.15
CA GLY A 84 11.81 -20.11 -2.40
C GLY A 84 11.89 -19.82 -0.90
N SER A 85 10.72 -19.57 -0.32
CA SER A 85 10.49 -19.38 1.10
C SER A 85 9.19 -20.08 1.53
N CYS A 86 8.65 -19.76 2.72
CA CYS A 86 7.50 -20.44 3.31
C CYS A 86 6.13 -19.95 2.77
N HIS A 87 6.08 -18.86 2.04
CA HIS A 87 4.88 -18.37 1.36
C HIS A 87 5.22 -17.66 0.06
N THR A 88 4.22 -17.62 -0.83
CA THR A 88 4.26 -16.89 -2.10
C THR A 88 3.06 -15.98 -2.16
N ALA A 89 3.22 -14.73 -2.58
CA ALA A 89 2.11 -13.80 -2.78
C ALA A 89 2.14 -13.19 -4.18
N LEU A 90 0.97 -12.71 -4.62
CA LEU A 90 0.79 -11.97 -5.87
C LEU A 90 0.12 -10.64 -5.58
N ILE A 91 0.71 -9.55 -6.04
CA ILE A 91 0.16 -8.20 -5.95
C ILE A 91 0.42 -7.42 -7.23
N GLN A 92 -0.62 -6.92 -7.88
CA GLN A 92 -0.52 -6.09 -9.10
C GLN A 92 0.40 -6.70 -10.18
N GLY A 93 0.42 -8.04 -10.30
CA GLY A 93 1.25 -8.77 -11.27
C GLY A 93 2.68 -9.06 -10.82
N TYR A 94 3.11 -8.61 -9.64
CA TYR A 94 4.40 -8.96 -9.03
C TYR A 94 4.26 -10.14 -8.08
N VAL A 95 5.22 -11.05 -8.15
CA VAL A 95 5.36 -12.16 -7.22
C VAL A 95 6.20 -11.72 -6.03
N ILE A 96 5.70 -11.93 -4.83
CA ILE A 96 6.41 -11.68 -3.57
C ILE A 96 6.65 -13.02 -2.89
N GLU A 97 7.91 -13.35 -2.71
CA GLU A 97 8.31 -14.62 -2.11
C GLU A 97 8.96 -14.41 -0.75
N GLY A 98 8.39 -15.02 0.29
CA GLY A 98 8.90 -14.94 1.65
C GLY A 98 8.73 -13.59 2.33
N HIS A 99 9.53 -13.36 3.34
CA HIS A 99 9.38 -12.31 4.34
C HIS A 99 9.85 -10.92 3.85
N VAL A 100 9.39 -10.51 2.66
CA VAL A 100 9.70 -9.20 2.08
C VAL A 100 9.05 -8.08 2.92
N PRO A 101 9.80 -7.09 3.39
CA PRO A 101 9.25 -5.97 4.15
C PRO A 101 8.23 -5.15 3.37
N ALA A 102 7.20 -4.66 4.05
CA ALA A 102 6.14 -3.84 3.46
C ALA A 102 6.67 -2.61 2.71
N ALA A 103 7.71 -1.95 3.26
CA ALA A 103 8.35 -0.79 2.63
C ALA A 103 8.97 -1.12 1.26
N ASP A 104 9.55 -2.32 1.12
CA ASP A 104 10.11 -2.77 -0.16
C ASP A 104 9.02 -3.11 -1.17
N ILE A 105 7.90 -3.70 -0.73
CA ILE A 105 6.73 -3.92 -1.59
C ILE A 105 6.15 -2.58 -2.04
N GLN A 106 5.99 -1.59 -1.15
CA GLN A 106 5.52 -0.25 -1.50
C GLN A 106 6.44 0.42 -2.53
N ARG A 107 7.76 0.32 -2.33
CA ARG A 107 8.77 0.84 -3.26
C ARG A 107 8.70 0.15 -4.63
N LEU A 108 8.52 -1.18 -4.68
CA LEU A 108 8.32 -1.93 -5.91
C LEU A 108 7.08 -1.43 -6.67
N LEU A 109 5.94 -1.32 -5.99
CA LEU A 109 4.67 -0.89 -6.58
C LEU A 109 4.73 0.56 -7.09
N LYS A 110 5.50 1.42 -6.43
CA LYS A 110 5.74 2.81 -6.87
C LYS A 110 6.66 2.88 -8.09
N ALA A 111 7.76 2.12 -8.07
CA ALA A 111 8.77 2.15 -9.13
C ALA A 111 8.34 1.40 -10.40
N LYS A 112 7.49 0.38 -10.27
CA LYS A 112 6.94 -0.46 -11.36
C LYS A 112 7.99 -0.98 -12.34
N PRO A 113 9.11 -1.58 -11.87
CA PRO A 113 10.13 -2.10 -12.77
C PRO A 113 9.59 -3.26 -13.61
N LYS A 114 10.20 -3.49 -14.78
CA LYS A 114 9.93 -4.70 -15.58
C LYS A 114 10.64 -5.90 -14.93
N ALA A 115 10.00 -6.54 -13.96
CA ALA A 115 10.52 -7.65 -13.20
C ALA A 115 9.44 -8.70 -12.94
N LEU A 116 9.84 -9.88 -12.45
CA LEU A 116 8.92 -10.89 -11.94
C LEU A 116 8.38 -10.45 -10.56
N GLY A 117 9.26 -9.99 -9.67
CA GLY A 117 8.89 -9.58 -8.33
C GLY A 117 10.07 -9.51 -7.36
N LEU A 118 9.80 -9.68 -6.07
CA LEU A 118 10.78 -9.65 -4.99
C LEU A 118 10.86 -11.00 -4.28
N SER A 119 12.04 -11.32 -3.74
CA SER A 119 12.22 -12.47 -2.87
C SER A 119 13.12 -12.13 -1.68
N VAL A 120 12.78 -12.68 -0.52
CA VAL A 120 13.67 -12.93 0.61
C VAL A 120 13.78 -14.45 0.73
N PRO A 121 14.83 -15.07 0.14
CA PRO A 121 14.99 -16.52 0.16
C PRO A 121 15.15 -17.06 1.59
N GLY A 122 14.56 -18.22 1.86
CA GLY A 122 14.58 -18.79 3.20
C GLY A 122 13.70 -18.02 4.18
N MET A 123 14.13 -18.00 5.44
CA MET A 123 13.43 -17.36 6.55
C MET A 123 14.44 -16.69 7.49
N PRO A 124 15.13 -15.61 7.06
CA PRO A 124 16.16 -14.97 7.87
C PRO A 124 15.54 -14.36 9.13
N ILE A 125 16.17 -14.62 10.28
CA ILE A 125 15.76 -14.03 11.57
C ILE A 125 15.93 -12.53 11.51
N GLY A 126 14.92 -11.79 12.00
CA GLY A 126 14.85 -10.34 11.93
C GLY A 126 14.13 -9.80 10.70
N SER A 127 13.74 -10.65 9.72
CA SER A 127 12.78 -10.27 8.70
C SER A 127 11.36 -10.21 9.28
N PRO A 128 10.43 -9.43 8.69
CA PRO A 128 9.07 -9.31 9.21
C PRO A 128 8.36 -10.66 9.39
N GLY A 129 7.86 -10.95 10.59
CA GLY A 129 7.28 -12.24 10.95
C GLY A 129 8.30 -13.30 11.39
N MET A 130 9.59 -12.99 11.30
CA MET A 130 10.70 -13.76 11.87
C MET A 130 11.48 -12.90 12.87
N ASP A 131 10.81 -11.96 13.52
CA ASP A 131 11.37 -10.95 14.41
C ASP A 131 10.70 -10.99 15.81
N GLY A 132 11.21 -10.15 16.71
CA GLY A 132 10.65 -10.00 18.06
C GLY A 132 11.11 -11.05 19.06
N PRO A 133 10.45 -11.10 20.26
CA PRO A 133 10.88 -11.92 21.41
C PRO A 133 10.94 -13.41 21.12
N ALA A 134 10.11 -13.94 20.21
CA ALA A 134 10.15 -15.35 19.82
C ALA A 134 11.47 -15.78 19.18
N TYR A 135 12.27 -14.82 18.73
CA TYR A 135 13.57 -15.01 18.09
C TYR A 135 14.70 -14.33 18.90
N ASP A 136 14.52 -14.11 20.20
CA ASP A 136 15.47 -13.42 21.10
C ASP A 136 15.85 -12.02 20.59
N ASN A 137 14.99 -11.36 19.84
CA ASN A 137 15.22 -10.08 19.16
C ASN A 137 16.48 -10.06 18.27
N ARG A 138 16.99 -11.23 17.88
CA ARG A 138 18.13 -11.34 16.97
C ARG A 138 17.77 -10.81 15.59
N ARG A 139 18.80 -10.35 14.86
CA ARG A 139 18.69 -9.89 13.47
C ARG A 139 19.89 -10.40 12.68
N ASP A 140 19.63 -11.31 11.74
CA ASP A 140 20.62 -11.73 10.78
C ASP A 140 20.64 -10.76 9.59
N ALA A 141 21.80 -10.64 8.94
CA ALA A 141 21.87 -9.89 7.70
C ALA A 141 21.10 -10.64 6.59
N TYR A 142 20.29 -9.93 5.81
CA TYR A 142 19.62 -10.51 4.65
C TYR A 142 19.44 -9.47 3.53
N GLN A 143 19.11 -9.98 2.34
CA GLN A 143 18.85 -9.17 1.17
C GLN A 143 17.44 -9.42 0.63
N VAL A 144 16.83 -8.36 0.14
CA VAL A 144 15.66 -8.43 -0.74
C VAL A 144 16.18 -8.43 -2.16
N LEU A 145 15.84 -9.47 -2.92
CA LEU A 145 16.27 -9.63 -4.31
C LEU A 145 15.15 -9.22 -5.26
N LEU A 146 15.49 -8.45 -6.28
CA LEU A 146 14.62 -8.21 -7.44
C LEU A 146 14.86 -9.34 -8.43
N ILE A 147 13.82 -10.12 -8.72
CA ILE A 147 13.86 -11.27 -9.61
C ILE A 147 13.36 -10.84 -10.98
N GLN A 148 14.16 -11.07 -12.01
CA GLN A 148 13.78 -10.83 -13.40
C GLN A 148 12.99 -12.02 -13.96
N ARG A 149 12.28 -11.80 -15.07
CA ARG A 149 11.50 -12.89 -15.71
C ARG A 149 12.37 -13.99 -16.33
N ASP A 150 13.62 -13.70 -16.63
CA ASP A 150 14.63 -14.67 -17.09
C ASP A 150 15.32 -15.43 -15.95
N GLY A 151 14.94 -15.13 -14.68
CA GLY A 151 15.50 -15.73 -13.47
C GLY A 151 16.82 -15.12 -13.01
N SER A 152 17.31 -14.07 -13.66
CA SER A 152 18.42 -13.25 -13.15
C SER A 152 17.97 -12.38 -11.98
N THR A 153 18.92 -11.90 -11.18
CA THR A 153 18.62 -11.16 -9.96
C THR A 153 19.53 -9.96 -9.76
N THR A 154 18.99 -8.96 -9.09
CA THR A 154 19.79 -7.85 -8.52
C THR A 154 19.36 -7.62 -7.07
N VAL A 155 20.26 -7.07 -6.25
CA VAL A 155 19.92 -6.68 -4.88
C VAL A 155 19.00 -5.47 -4.93
N PHE A 156 17.78 -5.63 -4.40
CA PHE A 156 16.81 -4.55 -4.29
C PHE A 156 17.01 -3.76 -2.99
N ASN A 157 17.26 -4.46 -1.87
CA ASN A 157 17.58 -3.84 -0.58
C ASN A 157 18.47 -4.77 0.25
N THR A 158 19.18 -4.19 1.23
CA THR A 158 20.02 -4.92 2.17
C THR A 158 19.67 -4.52 3.60
N TYR A 159 19.48 -5.53 4.45
CA TYR A 159 19.24 -5.39 5.87
C TYR A 159 20.46 -5.91 6.62
N PRO A 160 21.20 -5.06 7.33
CA PRO A 160 22.39 -5.50 8.07
C PRO A 160 22.00 -6.29 9.32
N ARG A 161 22.97 -7.04 9.85
CA ARG A 161 22.84 -7.65 11.18
C ARG A 161 22.66 -6.53 12.22
N GLY A 162 21.73 -6.68 13.17
CA GLY A 162 21.49 -5.77 14.27
C GLY A 162 22.17 -6.23 15.54
#